data_40bcf3d7318cde72efaac3ca8bbe4406
#
_entry.id   40bcf3d7318cde72efaac3ca8bbe4406
#
_cell.length_a   1.000
_cell.length_b   1.000
_cell.length_c   1.000
_cell.angle_alpha   90.00
_cell.angle_beta   90.00
_cell.angle_gamma   90.00
#
_symmetry.space_group_name_H-M   'P 1'
#
loop_
_entity.id
_entity.type
_entity.pdbx_description
1 polymer ?
#
loop_
_entity_poly.entity_id
_entity_poly.type
_entity_poly.pdbx_seq_one_letter_code
_entity_poly.pdbx_strand_id
1 'polypeptide(L)'
;MEHMPRVLILMATHNAQVTIAKQLDTIFGQAGCEVSLWVADDSSSDNTYHILETYAAEHQTMRILFNTERRGVERRMFDLFHACKPDEFDYIGFAYQDEEWRLGKLEAAITRISANTSRPELYYGNVKKIDLNGIPLGDDYDGYEECVEKQASLLLVPNWAHASTMLMNRALVKLIQTHPVRDYGRDFWTWVHAAALYCGGYVYGDLSHVYVTRRTLEMERYDNAPVPETPEQRTKFAATLLREYKPQMPDEVVGMVEEVALRQTSAKCRASLAHRADIAVPAGQSLSKLRLELLAGRI
;
A
#
# COMPACT_ATOMS: atom_id res chain seq x y z
N MET A 1 0.34 31.53 -11.80
CA MET A 1 1.29 30.38 -11.81
C MET A 1 0.52 29.19 -11.30
N GLU A 2 0.44 28.12 -12.07
CA GLU A 2 -0.15 26.88 -11.59
C GLU A 2 0.67 26.38 -10.38
N HIS A 3 -0.03 25.99 -9.34
CA HIS A 3 0.60 25.44 -8.13
C HIS A 3 1.24 24.09 -8.48
N MET A 4 2.57 23.98 -8.33
CA MET A 4 3.26 22.71 -8.50
C MET A 4 2.91 21.79 -7.32
N PRO A 5 2.35 20.60 -7.57
CA PRO A 5 1.97 19.66 -6.51
C PRO A 5 3.17 19.24 -5.64
N ARG A 6 3.01 19.28 -4.32
CA ARG A 6 4.03 18.84 -3.35
C ARG A 6 3.75 17.40 -2.94
N VAL A 7 4.68 16.52 -3.22
CA VAL A 7 4.57 15.08 -2.94
C VAL A 7 5.60 14.67 -1.90
N LEU A 8 5.15 14.10 -0.78
CA LEU A 8 6.02 13.47 0.19
C LEU A 8 6.10 11.97 -0.09
N ILE A 9 7.32 11.46 -0.25
CA ILE A 9 7.59 10.01 -0.32
C ILE A 9 8.21 9.56 1.00
N LEU A 10 7.69 8.46 1.53
CA LEU A 10 8.17 7.82 2.76
C LEU A 10 8.89 6.53 2.41
N MET A 11 10.09 6.34 2.95
CA MET A 11 10.93 5.16 2.70
C MET A 11 11.55 4.65 4.00
N ALA A 12 11.57 3.34 4.16
CA ALA A 12 12.42 2.69 5.16
C ALA A 12 13.54 1.92 4.47
N THR A 13 14.75 1.96 5.04
CA THR A 13 15.93 1.29 4.48
C THR A 13 16.62 0.40 5.52
N HIS A 14 17.21 -0.68 5.06
CA HIS A 14 18.12 -1.51 5.84
C HIS A 14 19.05 -2.28 4.91
N ASN A 15 20.38 -2.05 5.01
CA ASN A 15 21.41 -2.73 4.23
C ASN A 15 21.12 -2.74 2.71
N ALA A 16 20.94 -1.55 2.13
CA ALA A 16 20.54 -1.33 0.75
C ALA A 16 21.64 -0.72 -0.14
N GLN A 17 22.93 -0.80 0.27
CA GLN A 17 24.02 -0.12 -0.43
C GLN A 17 24.10 -0.43 -1.94
N VAL A 18 23.57 -1.57 -2.40
CA VAL A 18 23.63 -2.00 -3.80
C VAL A 18 22.53 -1.34 -4.65
N THR A 19 21.39 -1.03 -4.08
CA THR A 19 20.17 -0.63 -4.81
C THR A 19 19.74 0.80 -4.55
N ILE A 20 20.02 1.33 -3.36
CA ILE A 20 19.43 2.59 -2.88
C ILE A 20 19.75 3.79 -3.77
N ALA A 21 20.97 3.92 -4.30
CA ALA A 21 21.35 5.04 -5.17
C ALA A 21 20.45 5.10 -6.41
N LYS A 22 20.24 3.96 -7.07
CA LYS A 22 19.39 3.89 -8.25
C LYS A 22 17.93 4.24 -7.94
N GLN A 23 17.42 3.81 -6.79
CA GLN A 23 16.08 4.17 -6.37
C GLN A 23 15.96 5.68 -6.10
N LEU A 24 16.92 6.30 -5.42
CA LEU A 24 16.94 7.74 -5.17
C LEU A 24 16.97 8.55 -6.46
N ASP A 25 17.81 8.16 -7.44
CA ASP A 25 17.85 8.78 -8.77
C ASP A 25 16.47 8.81 -9.43
N THR A 26 15.74 7.68 -9.35
CA THR A 26 14.43 7.58 -10.00
C THR A 26 13.32 8.31 -9.25
N ILE A 27 13.42 8.47 -7.94
CA ILE A 27 12.51 9.28 -7.13
C ILE A 27 12.71 10.77 -7.41
N PHE A 28 13.94 11.26 -7.33
CA PHE A 28 14.23 12.68 -7.59
C PHE A 28 14.15 13.06 -9.08
N GLY A 29 14.21 12.08 -9.98
CA GLY A 29 13.98 12.25 -11.42
C GLY A 29 12.52 12.43 -11.82
N GLN A 30 11.55 12.33 -10.91
CA GLN A 30 10.13 12.56 -11.24
C GLN A 30 9.87 14.02 -11.61
N ALA A 31 9.10 14.23 -12.69
CA ALA A 31 8.69 15.55 -13.17
C ALA A 31 7.24 15.87 -12.79
N GLY A 32 6.84 17.14 -12.98
CA GLY A 32 5.45 17.59 -12.77
C GLY A 32 5.04 17.80 -11.31
N CYS A 33 5.96 17.59 -10.37
CA CYS A 33 5.72 17.82 -8.94
C CYS A 33 7.03 18.15 -8.19
N GLU A 34 6.90 18.74 -7.00
CA GLU A 34 7.99 18.92 -6.06
C GLU A 34 8.05 17.71 -5.12
N VAL A 35 9.13 16.92 -5.22
CA VAL A 35 9.30 15.71 -4.42
C VAL A 35 10.07 16.04 -3.13
N SER A 36 9.49 15.65 -2.00
CA SER A 36 10.18 15.55 -0.71
C SER A 36 10.32 14.06 -0.36
N LEU A 37 11.46 13.66 0.20
CA LEU A 37 11.71 12.28 0.60
C LEU A 37 12.10 12.21 2.08
N TRP A 38 11.34 11.44 2.86
CA TRP A 38 11.73 11.12 4.24
C TRP A 38 12.15 9.66 4.32
N VAL A 39 13.37 9.42 4.77
CA VAL A 39 13.96 8.08 4.87
C VAL A 39 14.20 7.73 6.34
N ALA A 40 13.70 6.59 6.78
CA ALA A 40 14.07 6.01 8.07
C ALA A 40 15.04 4.85 7.83
N ASP A 41 16.32 5.06 8.17
CA ASP A 41 17.31 3.98 8.17
C ASP A 41 17.10 3.11 9.41
N ASP A 42 16.85 1.82 9.19
CA ASP A 42 16.54 0.84 10.24
C ASP A 42 17.79 0.10 10.70
N SER A 43 18.80 0.87 11.16
CA SER A 43 20.06 0.34 11.69
C SER A 43 20.90 -0.41 10.64
N SER A 44 21.16 0.22 9.49
CA SER A 44 22.08 -0.33 8.48
C SER A 44 23.51 -0.45 9.00
N SER A 45 24.18 -1.53 8.64
CA SER A 45 25.57 -1.81 8.98
C SER A 45 26.52 -1.75 7.78
N ASP A 46 25.97 -1.57 6.59
CA ASP A 46 26.68 -1.41 5.32
C ASP A 46 26.81 0.10 4.96
N ASN A 47 27.18 0.40 3.71
CA ASN A 47 27.36 1.77 3.25
C ASN A 47 26.06 2.54 2.97
N THR A 48 24.88 1.99 3.28
CA THR A 48 23.57 2.59 2.98
C THR A 48 23.47 4.02 3.55
N TYR A 49 23.80 4.19 4.83
CA TYR A 49 23.65 5.49 5.48
C TYR A 49 24.55 6.57 4.85
N HIS A 50 25.78 6.25 4.48
CA HIS A 50 26.68 7.19 3.80
C HIS A 50 26.15 7.61 2.42
N ILE A 51 25.55 6.68 1.67
CA ILE A 51 24.89 7.01 0.39
C ILE A 51 23.74 7.98 0.63
N LEU A 52 22.89 7.72 1.64
CA LEU A 52 21.77 8.60 1.99
C LEU A 52 22.26 10.01 2.35
N GLU A 53 23.34 10.15 3.15
CA GLU A 53 23.92 11.46 3.50
C GLU A 53 24.40 12.22 2.26
N THR A 54 25.00 11.53 1.29
CA THR A 54 25.43 12.15 0.04
C THR A 54 24.24 12.74 -0.73
N TYR A 55 23.16 11.98 -0.89
CA TYR A 55 21.95 12.47 -1.55
C TYR A 55 21.26 13.59 -0.77
N ALA A 56 21.23 13.52 0.54
CA ALA A 56 20.63 14.58 1.37
C ALA A 56 21.42 15.90 1.29
N ALA A 57 22.73 15.85 1.02
CA ALA A 57 23.54 17.06 0.79
C ALA A 57 23.19 17.73 -0.57
N GLU A 58 22.77 16.96 -1.56
CA GLU A 58 22.39 17.45 -2.89
C GLU A 58 20.89 17.82 -2.97
N HIS A 59 20.03 17.16 -2.21
CA HIS A 59 18.58 17.32 -2.24
C HIS A 59 18.04 17.86 -0.90
N GLN A 60 17.87 19.17 -0.77
CA GLN A 60 17.41 19.83 0.47
C GLN A 60 16.00 19.40 0.94
N THR A 61 15.21 18.77 0.07
CA THR A 61 13.89 18.21 0.40
C THR A 61 13.97 16.79 0.95
N MET A 62 15.18 16.22 1.05
CA MET A 62 15.43 14.93 1.68
C MET A 62 15.69 15.06 3.17
N ARG A 63 15.07 14.19 3.97
CA ARG A 63 15.29 14.06 5.41
C ARG A 63 15.63 12.62 5.76
N ILE A 64 16.67 12.42 6.58
CA ILE A 64 17.08 11.10 7.05
C ILE A 64 16.84 11.01 8.56
N LEU A 65 16.16 9.95 8.98
CA LEU A 65 16.02 9.56 10.37
C LEU A 65 16.86 8.30 10.60
N PHE A 66 18.01 8.47 11.26
CA PHE A 66 18.84 7.34 11.65
C PHE A 66 18.31 6.69 12.92
N ASN A 67 18.22 5.37 12.91
CA ASN A 67 17.74 4.60 14.05
C ASN A 67 18.78 3.57 14.47
N THR A 68 19.05 3.48 15.75
CA THR A 68 20.04 2.55 16.33
C THR A 68 19.46 1.17 16.63
N GLU A 69 18.15 1.01 16.55
CA GLU A 69 17.43 -0.23 16.82
C GLU A 69 16.65 -0.67 15.58
N ARG A 70 16.84 -1.92 15.18
CA ARG A 70 16.10 -2.52 14.07
C ARG A 70 14.67 -2.84 14.49
N ARG A 71 13.67 -2.31 13.77
CA ARG A 71 12.24 -2.51 14.03
C ARG A 71 11.46 -3.05 12.83
N GLY A 72 12.09 -3.11 11.67
CA GLY A 72 11.48 -3.57 10.42
C GLY A 72 10.80 -2.45 9.62
N VAL A 73 10.68 -2.72 8.31
CA VAL A 73 10.20 -1.76 7.30
C VAL A 73 8.81 -1.23 7.63
N GLU A 74 7.86 -2.10 7.92
CA GLU A 74 6.47 -1.71 8.20
C GLU A 74 6.37 -0.75 9.38
N ARG A 75 7.11 -1.05 10.46
CA ARG A 75 7.13 -0.20 11.65
C ARG A 75 7.72 1.17 11.36
N ARG A 76 8.80 1.25 10.59
CA ARG A 76 9.43 2.51 10.21
C ARG A 76 8.52 3.35 9.30
N MET A 77 7.88 2.70 8.35
CA MET A 77 6.91 3.36 7.48
C MET A 77 5.71 3.91 8.26
N PHE A 78 5.19 3.12 9.21
CA PHE A 78 4.12 3.58 10.10
C PHE A 78 4.56 4.81 10.92
N ASP A 79 5.76 4.76 11.52
CA ASP A 79 6.28 5.86 12.33
C ASP A 79 6.51 7.13 11.47
N LEU A 80 7.05 7.01 10.25
CA LEU A 80 7.18 8.11 9.29
C LEU A 80 5.82 8.69 8.89
N PHE A 81 4.86 7.82 8.58
CA PHE A 81 3.51 8.23 8.18
C PHE A 81 2.80 9.03 9.26
N HIS A 82 2.94 8.64 10.53
CA HIS A 82 2.32 9.36 11.65
C HIS A 82 3.13 10.60 12.09
N ALA A 83 4.40 10.70 11.69
CA ALA A 83 5.22 11.88 11.95
C ALA A 83 5.02 13.00 10.92
N CYS A 84 4.56 12.67 9.71
CA CYS A 84 4.36 13.68 8.67
C CYS A 84 3.13 14.55 8.96
N LYS A 85 3.21 15.81 8.53
CA LYS A 85 2.11 16.77 8.63
C LYS A 85 1.39 16.84 7.28
N PRO A 86 0.19 16.29 7.16
CA PRO A 86 -0.49 16.20 5.86
C PRO A 86 -0.78 17.55 5.23
N ASP A 87 -0.88 18.63 6.01
CA ASP A 87 -1.13 19.98 5.49
C ASP A 87 0.10 20.61 4.78
N GLU A 88 1.30 20.06 4.98
CA GLU A 88 2.51 20.50 4.30
C GLU A 88 2.64 19.93 2.88
N PHE A 89 1.83 18.92 2.51
CA PHE A 89 1.91 18.22 1.23
C PHE A 89 0.54 18.08 0.58
N ASP A 90 0.52 17.93 -0.73
CA ASP A 90 -0.69 17.68 -1.50
C ASP A 90 -0.97 16.18 -1.60
N TYR A 91 0.10 15.38 -1.70
CA TYR A 91 0.05 13.93 -1.78
C TYR A 91 1.15 13.27 -0.94
N ILE A 92 0.89 12.05 -0.47
CA ILE A 92 1.85 11.22 0.27
C ILE A 92 1.87 9.82 -0.33
N GLY A 93 3.05 9.28 -0.58
CA GLY A 93 3.28 7.95 -1.12
C GLY A 93 4.39 7.20 -0.40
N PHE A 94 4.64 5.97 -0.84
CA PHE A 94 5.65 5.10 -0.27
C PHE A 94 6.66 4.65 -1.33
N ALA A 95 7.88 4.33 -0.90
CA ALA A 95 8.90 3.71 -1.74
C ALA A 95 9.63 2.62 -0.95
N TYR A 96 10.07 1.57 -1.65
CA TYR A 96 11.02 0.60 -1.14
C TYR A 96 12.42 0.92 -1.65
N GLN A 97 13.44 0.40 -0.96
CA GLN A 97 14.84 0.72 -1.19
C GLN A 97 15.47 0.10 -2.44
N ASP A 98 14.79 -0.87 -3.06
CA ASP A 98 15.31 -1.76 -4.10
C ASP A 98 14.47 -1.73 -5.39
N GLU A 99 13.83 -0.61 -5.66
CA GLU A 99 12.98 -0.41 -6.83
C GLU A 99 13.56 0.61 -7.80
N GLU A 100 12.99 0.67 -9.00
CA GLU A 100 13.22 1.73 -9.98
C GLU A 100 11.88 2.27 -10.46
N TRP A 101 11.66 3.55 -10.24
CA TRP A 101 10.46 4.20 -10.72
C TRP A 101 10.61 4.67 -12.15
N ARG A 102 9.62 4.40 -12.97
CA ARG A 102 9.57 4.98 -14.31
C ARG A 102 9.25 6.48 -14.23
N LEU A 103 9.79 7.23 -15.18
CA LEU A 103 9.42 8.63 -15.37
C LEU A 103 7.90 8.76 -15.57
N GLY A 104 7.30 9.80 -14.97
CA GLY A 104 5.87 10.04 -15.07
C GLY A 104 4.99 9.26 -14.10
N LYS A 105 5.58 8.41 -13.22
CA LYS A 105 4.81 7.67 -12.20
C LYS A 105 3.96 8.59 -11.33
N LEU A 106 4.57 9.64 -10.77
CA LEU A 106 3.85 10.58 -9.91
C LEU A 106 2.86 11.45 -10.70
N GLU A 107 3.23 11.91 -11.89
CA GLU A 107 2.36 12.68 -12.76
C GLU A 107 1.08 11.91 -13.12
N ALA A 108 1.21 10.64 -13.51
CA ALA A 108 0.07 9.79 -13.79
C ALA A 108 -0.86 9.64 -12.57
N ALA A 109 -0.31 9.44 -11.38
CA ALA A 109 -1.10 9.33 -10.15
C ALA A 109 -1.81 10.64 -9.79
N ILE A 110 -1.10 11.77 -9.86
CA ILE A 110 -1.61 13.11 -9.53
C ILE A 110 -2.76 13.51 -10.45
N THR A 111 -2.77 13.09 -11.73
CA THR A 111 -3.86 13.39 -12.66
C THR A 111 -5.15 12.62 -12.36
N ARG A 112 -5.11 11.60 -11.50
CA ARG A 112 -6.23 10.68 -11.21
C ARG A 112 -6.91 10.94 -9.89
N ILE A 113 -6.20 11.51 -8.91
CA ILE A 113 -6.74 11.81 -7.58
C ILE A 113 -6.56 13.29 -7.27
N SER A 114 -7.47 13.87 -6.48
CA SER A 114 -7.50 15.30 -6.19
C SER A 114 -6.92 15.64 -4.82
N ALA A 115 -5.98 16.60 -4.77
CA ALA A 115 -5.45 17.14 -3.52
C ALA A 115 -6.49 17.98 -2.76
N ASN A 116 -7.44 18.58 -3.46
CA ASN A 116 -8.34 19.62 -2.95
C ASN A 116 -9.76 19.11 -2.63
N THR A 117 -9.93 17.82 -2.44
CA THR A 117 -11.20 17.22 -2.01
C THR A 117 -11.15 16.83 -0.54
N SER A 118 -12.31 16.86 0.13
CA SER A 118 -12.48 16.27 1.47
C SER A 118 -12.67 14.75 1.44
N ARG A 119 -12.92 14.19 0.23
CA ARG A 119 -13.05 12.74 0.04
C ARG A 119 -11.68 12.07 0.12
N PRO A 120 -11.52 10.99 0.91
CA PRO A 120 -10.32 10.17 0.88
C PRO A 120 -10.08 9.58 -0.51
N GLU A 121 -8.88 9.73 -1.07
CA GLU A 121 -8.56 9.20 -2.39
C GLU A 121 -7.21 8.48 -2.38
N LEU A 122 -7.18 7.30 -2.99
CA LEU A 122 -6.01 6.45 -3.17
C LEU A 122 -5.83 6.12 -4.64
N TYR A 123 -4.63 6.34 -5.16
CA TYR A 123 -4.16 5.77 -6.43
C TYR A 123 -3.21 4.62 -6.14
N TYR A 124 -3.25 3.56 -6.93
CA TYR A 124 -2.19 2.56 -7.01
C TYR A 124 -2.00 2.09 -8.46
N GLY A 125 -0.78 1.71 -8.79
CA GLY A 125 -0.38 1.21 -10.11
C GLY A 125 0.04 -0.25 -10.06
N ASN A 126 0.45 -0.76 -11.22
CA ASN A 126 1.01 -2.09 -11.35
C ASN A 126 2.53 -2.09 -11.15
N VAL A 127 3.11 -3.26 -10.87
CA VAL A 127 4.55 -3.47 -10.64
C VAL A 127 5.09 -4.45 -11.65
N LYS A 128 6.24 -4.16 -12.23
CA LYS A 128 7.00 -5.07 -13.08
C LYS A 128 8.24 -5.59 -12.36
N LYS A 129 8.46 -6.90 -12.37
CA LYS A 129 9.64 -7.52 -11.78
C LYS A 129 10.82 -7.48 -12.77
N ILE A 130 11.97 -7.07 -12.28
CA ILE A 130 13.23 -7.10 -13.01
C ILE A 130 14.33 -7.72 -12.15
N ASP A 131 15.35 -8.30 -12.79
CA ASP A 131 16.56 -8.75 -12.11
C ASP A 131 17.49 -7.57 -11.76
N LEU A 132 18.63 -7.87 -11.12
CA LEU A 132 19.65 -6.87 -10.76
C LEU A 132 20.27 -6.14 -11.97
N ASN A 133 20.13 -6.67 -13.17
CA ASN A 133 20.59 -6.07 -14.42
C ASN A 133 19.49 -5.29 -15.14
N GLY A 134 18.28 -5.25 -14.58
CA GLY A 134 17.12 -4.58 -15.18
C GLY A 134 16.39 -5.41 -16.23
N ILE A 135 16.66 -6.72 -16.32
CA ILE A 135 16.00 -7.62 -17.27
C ILE A 135 14.66 -8.05 -16.69
N PRO A 136 13.52 -7.94 -17.43
CA PRO A 136 12.23 -8.39 -16.97
C PRO A 136 12.21 -9.87 -16.62
N LEU A 137 11.65 -10.22 -15.44
CA LEU A 137 11.57 -11.60 -14.93
C LEU A 137 10.23 -12.30 -15.26
N GLY A 138 9.39 -11.71 -16.11
CA GLY A 138 8.07 -12.24 -16.49
C GLY A 138 6.98 -11.19 -16.40
N ASP A 139 5.76 -11.61 -16.71
CA ASP A 139 4.59 -10.76 -16.62
C ASP A 139 4.14 -10.60 -15.17
N ASP A 140 3.68 -9.40 -14.89
CA ASP A 140 3.27 -8.98 -13.56
C ASP A 140 1.90 -9.55 -13.22
N TYR A 141 1.55 -9.50 -11.97
CA TYR A 141 0.30 -9.92 -11.36
C TYR A 141 -0.92 -10.03 -12.31
N ASP A 142 -1.15 -11.20 -12.88
CA ASP A 142 -2.40 -11.53 -13.57
C ASP A 142 -3.58 -11.51 -12.60
N GLY A 143 -4.70 -10.91 -13.02
CA GLY A 143 -5.96 -10.92 -12.26
C GLY A 143 -6.24 -9.68 -11.41
N TYR A 144 -5.43 -8.64 -11.49
CA TYR A 144 -5.65 -7.37 -10.80
C TYR A 144 -6.92 -6.64 -11.24
N GLU A 145 -7.29 -6.71 -12.51
CA GLU A 145 -8.43 -5.98 -13.09
C GLU A 145 -9.74 -6.30 -12.38
N GLU A 146 -9.95 -7.55 -12.02
CA GLU A 146 -11.16 -7.96 -11.30
C GLU A 146 -11.18 -7.49 -9.84
N CYS A 147 -10.02 -7.22 -9.25
CA CYS A 147 -9.92 -6.80 -7.87
C CYS A 147 -10.32 -5.33 -7.65
N VAL A 148 -10.09 -4.46 -8.63
CA VAL A 148 -10.35 -3.01 -8.53
C VAL A 148 -11.83 -2.71 -8.32
N GLU A 149 -12.72 -3.54 -8.88
CA GLU A 149 -14.17 -3.30 -8.87
C GLU A 149 -14.90 -3.93 -7.68
N LYS A 150 -14.21 -4.73 -6.83
CA LYS A 150 -14.88 -5.60 -5.84
C LYS A 150 -14.50 -5.27 -4.41
N GLN A 151 -15.29 -4.45 -3.75
CA GLN A 151 -15.04 -3.94 -2.40
C GLN A 151 -14.90 -5.03 -1.32
N ALA A 152 -15.69 -6.10 -1.39
CA ALA A 152 -15.64 -7.18 -0.39
C ALA A 152 -14.33 -7.98 -0.42
N SER A 153 -13.59 -7.96 -1.53
CA SER A 153 -12.37 -8.74 -1.71
C SER A 153 -11.26 -8.41 -0.71
N LEU A 154 -11.16 -7.15 -0.29
CA LEU A 154 -10.12 -6.73 0.66
C LEU A 154 -10.27 -7.38 2.04
N LEU A 155 -11.47 -7.80 2.42
CA LEU A 155 -11.73 -8.54 3.66
C LEU A 155 -11.53 -10.05 3.53
N LEU A 156 -11.48 -10.56 2.31
CA LEU A 156 -11.44 -11.99 2.03
C LEU A 156 -10.10 -12.48 1.47
N VAL A 157 -9.32 -11.58 0.89
CA VAL A 157 -8.04 -11.90 0.25
C VAL A 157 -6.95 -10.93 0.72
N PRO A 158 -5.66 -11.32 0.65
CA PRO A 158 -4.56 -10.40 0.94
C PRO A 158 -4.60 -9.16 0.06
N ASN A 159 -4.00 -8.07 0.55
CA ASN A 159 -3.85 -6.85 -0.23
C ASN A 159 -3.06 -7.13 -1.51
N TRP A 160 -3.59 -6.67 -2.66
CA TRP A 160 -2.93 -6.78 -3.96
C TRP A 160 -2.26 -5.47 -4.39
N ALA A 161 -2.66 -4.34 -3.82
CA ALA A 161 -2.07 -3.06 -4.15
C ALA A 161 -0.69 -2.94 -3.52
N HIS A 162 0.34 -2.89 -4.36
CA HIS A 162 1.72 -2.79 -3.89
C HIS A 162 1.96 -1.42 -3.24
N ALA A 163 2.49 -1.39 -2.03
CA ALA A 163 2.63 -0.17 -1.25
C ALA A 163 3.38 0.95 -1.97
N SER A 164 4.46 0.63 -2.66
CA SER A 164 5.27 1.62 -3.40
C SER A 164 4.58 2.20 -4.65
N THR A 165 3.46 1.62 -5.07
CA THR A 165 2.63 2.19 -6.14
C THR A 165 1.57 3.14 -5.59
N MET A 166 1.31 3.12 -4.29
CA MET A 166 0.27 3.92 -3.65
C MET A 166 0.64 5.40 -3.61
N LEU A 167 -0.33 6.23 -3.94
CA LEU A 167 -0.32 7.67 -3.69
C LEU A 167 -1.66 8.08 -3.07
N MET A 168 -1.59 8.76 -1.94
CA MET A 168 -2.74 9.20 -1.14
C MET A 168 -2.91 10.69 -1.23
N ASN A 169 -4.15 11.17 -1.28
CA ASN A 169 -4.43 12.58 -1.06
C ASN A 169 -4.42 12.93 0.43
N ARG A 170 -4.39 14.23 0.73
CA ARG A 170 -4.38 14.76 2.10
C ARG A 170 -5.56 14.27 2.95
N ALA A 171 -6.75 14.14 2.36
CA ALA A 171 -7.94 13.70 3.08
C ALA A 171 -7.80 12.26 3.61
N LEU A 172 -7.25 11.34 2.80
CA LEU A 172 -6.99 9.97 3.23
C LEU A 172 -5.93 9.91 4.33
N VAL A 173 -4.85 10.67 4.18
CA VAL A 173 -3.78 10.70 5.20
C VAL A 173 -4.33 11.19 6.54
N LYS A 174 -5.10 12.29 6.55
CA LYS A 174 -5.75 12.81 7.77
C LYS A 174 -6.69 11.79 8.40
N LEU A 175 -7.52 11.11 7.58
CA LEU A 175 -8.42 10.07 8.06
C LEU A 175 -7.65 8.97 8.81
N ILE A 176 -6.55 8.48 8.25
CA ILE A 176 -5.75 7.41 8.86
C ILE A 176 -5.02 7.91 10.12
N GLN A 177 -4.47 9.12 10.10
CA GLN A 177 -3.73 9.67 11.24
C GLN A 177 -4.63 9.99 12.45
N THR A 178 -5.92 10.25 12.25
CA THR A 178 -6.88 10.43 13.37
C THR A 178 -7.14 9.13 14.12
N HIS A 179 -6.79 7.98 13.53
CA HIS A 179 -7.00 6.65 14.09
C HIS A 179 -5.69 5.84 14.09
N PRO A 180 -4.70 6.18 14.95
CA PRO A 180 -3.35 5.61 14.92
C PRO A 180 -3.33 4.19 15.49
N VAL A 181 -4.05 3.28 14.87
CA VAL A 181 -4.07 1.86 15.22
C VAL A 181 -2.75 1.22 14.79
N ARG A 182 -2.17 0.36 15.64
CA ARG A 182 -0.91 -0.33 15.37
C ARG A 182 -1.05 -1.83 15.15
N ASP A 183 -2.18 -2.39 15.53
CA ASP A 183 -2.44 -3.82 15.45
C ASP A 183 -3.85 -4.04 14.87
N TYR A 184 -3.90 -4.07 13.55
CA TYR A 184 -5.15 -4.24 12.80
C TYR A 184 -5.45 -5.70 12.48
N GLY A 185 -4.56 -6.63 12.79
CA GLY A 185 -4.65 -8.02 12.35
C GLY A 185 -4.11 -8.28 10.95
N ARG A 186 -3.71 -7.25 10.22
CA ARG A 186 -3.09 -7.28 8.88
C ARG A 186 -1.94 -6.28 8.80
N ASP A 187 -1.31 -6.14 7.63
CA ASP A 187 -0.28 -5.13 7.36
C ASP A 187 -0.85 -3.71 7.22
N PHE A 188 0.02 -2.72 7.37
CA PHE A 188 -0.34 -1.31 7.31
C PHE A 188 -0.89 -0.90 5.93
N TRP A 189 -0.40 -1.49 4.86
CA TRP A 189 -0.81 -1.17 3.50
C TRP A 189 -2.24 -1.61 3.22
N THR A 190 -2.62 -2.77 3.72
CA THR A 190 -4.01 -3.25 3.69
C THR A 190 -4.93 -2.32 4.46
N TRP A 191 -4.47 -1.76 5.60
CA TRP A 191 -5.23 -0.75 6.36
C TRP A 191 -5.44 0.54 5.56
N VAL A 192 -4.40 1.06 4.91
CA VAL A 192 -4.48 2.25 4.03
C VAL A 192 -5.51 2.06 2.93
N HIS A 193 -5.44 0.92 2.25
CA HIS A 193 -6.36 0.59 1.16
C HIS A 193 -7.81 0.46 1.66
N ALA A 194 -8.02 -0.25 2.77
CA ALA A 194 -9.35 -0.42 3.36
C ALA A 194 -9.94 0.92 3.83
N ALA A 195 -9.15 1.79 4.43
CA ALA A 195 -9.60 3.12 4.83
C ALA A 195 -10.10 3.94 3.63
N ALA A 196 -9.36 3.92 2.50
CA ALA A 196 -9.81 4.59 1.29
C ALA A 196 -11.10 3.96 0.74
N LEU A 197 -11.15 2.63 0.67
CA LEU A 197 -12.23 1.88 0.02
C LEU A 197 -13.53 1.92 0.80
N TYR A 198 -13.46 1.77 2.13
CA TYR A 198 -14.64 1.57 2.96
C TYR A 198 -15.15 2.84 3.65
N CYS A 199 -14.40 3.93 3.66
CA CYS A 199 -14.83 5.19 4.29
C CYS A 199 -15.39 6.19 3.27
N GLY A 200 -16.12 5.72 2.25
CA GLY A 200 -16.74 6.58 1.23
C GLY A 200 -15.75 7.26 0.29
N GLY A 201 -14.53 6.74 0.23
CA GLY A 201 -13.44 7.27 -0.56
C GLY A 201 -13.51 6.86 -2.04
N TYR A 202 -12.45 7.21 -2.75
CA TYR A 202 -12.23 6.82 -4.15
C TYR A 202 -10.90 6.08 -4.25
N VAL A 203 -10.93 4.92 -4.87
CA VAL A 203 -9.73 4.12 -5.13
C VAL A 203 -9.57 3.96 -6.64
N TYR A 204 -8.46 4.44 -7.16
CA TYR A 204 -8.11 4.32 -8.57
C TYR A 204 -6.94 3.35 -8.76
N GLY A 205 -7.22 2.22 -9.40
CA GLY A 205 -6.21 1.24 -9.81
C GLY A 205 -5.84 1.44 -11.27
N ASP A 206 -4.57 1.71 -11.55
CA ASP A 206 -4.05 1.84 -12.90
C ASP A 206 -3.18 0.64 -13.25
N LEU A 207 -3.77 -0.32 -13.91
CA LEU A 207 -3.09 -1.56 -14.29
C LEU A 207 -2.43 -1.49 -15.66
N SER A 208 -2.78 -0.46 -16.45
CA SER A 208 -2.23 -0.27 -17.81
C SER A 208 -0.81 0.30 -17.81
N HIS A 209 -0.38 0.91 -16.69
CA HIS A 209 0.92 1.54 -16.56
C HIS A 209 1.75 0.90 -15.47
N VAL A 210 2.93 0.48 -15.81
CA VAL A 210 3.91 -0.08 -14.89
C VAL A 210 4.90 1.00 -14.50
N TYR A 211 4.79 1.49 -13.28
CA TYR A 211 5.61 2.60 -12.80
C TYR A 211 6.73 2.21 -11.86
N VAL A 212 6.65 1.02 -11.29
CA VAL A 212 7.60 0.51 -10.30
C VAL A 212 8.19 -0.78 -10.80
N THR A 213 9.49 -0.91 -10.68
CA THR A 213 10.21 -2.14 -11.02
C THR A 213 10.98 -2.61 -9.80
N ARG A 214 10.95 -3.90 -9.51
CA ARG A 214 11.69 -4.55 -8.43
C ARG A 214 12.88 -5.29 -8.96
N ARG A 215 13.97 -5.32 -8.18
CA ARG A 215 15.23 -5.91 -8.59
C ARG A 215 15.65 -7.17 -7.86
N THR A 216 15.05 -7.56 -6.75
CA THR A 216 15.66 -8.59 -5.92
C THR A 216 15.00 -9.95 -5.98
N LEU A 217 15.83 -10.98 -6.19
CA LEU A 217 15.47 -12.40 -6.05
C LEU A 217 15.11 -12.78 -4.60
N GLU A 218 15.59 -12.04 -3.61
CA GLU A 218 15.28 -12.32 -2.20
C GLU A 218 13.81 -11.99 -1.86
N MET A 219 13.25 -10.96 -2.48
CA MET A 219 11.84 -10.61 -2.28
C MET A 219 10.89 -11.57 -2.97
N GLU A 220 11.31 -12.30 -4.02
CA GLU A 220 10.51 -13.39 -4.58
C GLU A 220 10.12 -14.45 -3.55
N ARG A 221 10.94 -14.66 -2.51
CA ARG A 221 10.62 -15.58 -1.41
C ARG A 221 9.54 -15.03 -0.50
N TYR A 222 9.40 -13.70 -0.39
CA TYR A 222 8.34 -13.06 0.40
C TYR A 222 7.05 -12.86 -0.40
N ASP A 223 7.14 -12.64 -1.73
CA ASP A 223 5.98 -12.38 -2.59
C ASP A 223 5.27 -13.67 -3.05
N ASN A 224 5.98 -14.81 -3.10
CA ASN A 224 5.45 -16.06 -3.66
C ASN A 224 4.67 -16.94 -2.69
N ALA A 225 4.62 -16.58 -1.43
CA ALA A 225 3.75 -17.24 -0.47
C ALA A 225 2.98 -16.16 0.30
N PRO A 226 1.77 -15.78 -0.14
CA PRO A 226 0.89 -15.07 0.76
C PRO A 226 0.80 -15.91 2.02
N VAL A 227 1.29 -15.38 3.15
CA VAL A 227 1.10 -16.04 4.45
C VAL A 227 -0.39 -16.26 4.58
N PRO A 228 -0.88 -17.52 4.70
CA PRO A 228 -2.31 -17.75 4.78
C PRO A 228 -2.85 -16.97 5.97
N GLU A 229 -3.68 -16.00 5.70
CA GLU A 229 -4.31 -15.21 6.75
C GLU A 229 -5.25 -16.10 7.55
N THR A 230 -5.10 -16.08 8.86
CA THR A 230 -5.99 -16.84 9.73
C THR A 230 -7.38 -16.19 9.81
N PRO A 231 -8.44 -16.97 10.03
CA PRO A 231 -9.78 -16.40 10.29
C PRO A 231 -9.79 -15.38 11.42
N GLU A 232 -8.95 -15.57 12.45
CA GLU A 232 -8.82 -14.67 13.59
C GLU A 232 -8.23 -13.32 13.18
N GLN A 233 -7.20 -13.30 12.34
CA GLN A 233 -6.59 -12.07 11.81
C GLN A 233 -7.62 -11.27 11.02
N ARG A 234 -8.37 -11.92 10.15
CA ARG A 234 -9.43 -11.31 9.36
C ARG A 234 -10.56 -10.73 10.20
N THR A 235 -11.00 -11.49 11.17
CA THR A 235 -12.02 -11.04 12.12
C THR A 235 -11.55 -9.83 12.92
N LYS A 236 -10.30 -9.86 13.42
CA LYS A 236 -9.68 -8.75 14.12
C LYS A 236 -9.58 -7.50 13.24
N PHE A 237 -9.18 -7.67 11.98
CA PHE A 237 -9.13 -6.57 11.02
C PHE A 237 -10.50 -5.94 10.81
N ALA A 238 -11.54 -6.73 10.53
CA ALA A 238 -12.89 -6.24 10.34
C ALA A 238 -13.45 -5.56 11.61
N ALA A 239 -13.23 -6.15 12.78
CA ALA A 239 -13.65 -5.55 14.05
C ALA A 239 -12.92 -4.23 14.33
N THR A 240 -11.64 -4.13 13.96
CA THR A 240 -10.88 -2.90 14.11
C THR A 240 -11.38 -1.82 13.15
N LEU A 241 -11.67 -2.16 11.88
CA LEU A 241 -12.28 -1.23 10.93
C LEU A 241 -13.60 -0.66 11.44
N LEU A 242 -14.48 -1.50 11.98
CA LEU A 242 -15.75 -1.04 12.56
C LEU A 242 -15.52 -0.12 13.76
N ARG A 243 -14.63 -0.49 14.66
CA ARG A 243 -14.33 0.33 15.84
C ARG A 243 -13.85 1.72 15.47
N GLU A 244 -12.95 1.81 14.47
CA GLU A 244 -12.29 3.06 14.11
C GLU A 244 -13.11 3.90 13.11
N TYR A 245 -13.77 3.26 12.13
CA TYR A 245 -14.33 3.97 10.98
C TYR A 245 -15.82 3.78 10.73
N LYS A 246 -16.56 3.06 11.58
CA LYS A 246 -18.00 2.84 11.37
C LYS A 246 -18.80 4.11 11.04
N PRO A 247 -18.57 5.27 11.72
CA PRO A 247 -19.30 6.50 11.40
C PRO A 247 -19.02 7.09 10.01
N GLN A 248 -17.91 6.71 9.39
CA GLN A 248 -17.49 7.17 8.05
C GLN A 248 -17.88 6.19 6.94
N MET A 249 -18.32 4.97 7.31
CA MET A 249 -18.68 3.93 6.34
C MET A 249 -20.13 4.09 5.86
N PRO A 250 -20.41 3.88 4.56
CA PRO A 250 -21.77 3.67 4.08
C PRO A 250 -22.44 2.45 4.75
N ASP A 251 -23.75 2.49 4.98
CA ASP A 251 -24.50 1.44 5.69
C ASP A 251 -24.32 0.05 5.05
N GLU A 252 -24.28 -0.03 3.73
CA GLU A 252 -24.02 -1.27 2.99
C GLU A 252 -22.64 -1.87 3.27
N VAL A 253 -21.63 -0.99 3.44
CA VAL A 253 -20.26 -1.39 3.80
C VAL A 253 -20.22 -1.86 5.25
N VAL A 254 -20.89 -1.13 6.16
CA VAL A 254 -21.01 -1.53 7.57
C VAL A 254 -21.56 -2.95 7.68
N GLY A 255 -22.67 -3.24 7.01
CA GLY A 255 -23.28 -4.58 7.03
C GLY A 255 -22.31 -5.68 6.57
N MET A 256 -21.57 -5.43 5.49
CA MET A 256 -20.57 -6.37 4.98
C MET A 256 -19.42 -6.61 5.98
N VAL A 257 -18.90 -5.55 6.57
CA VAL A 257 -17.78 -5.63 7.53
C VAL A 257 -18.23 -6.29 8.83
N GLU A 258 -19.46 -6.02 9.30
CA GLU A 258 -20.07 -6.70 10.45
C GLU A 258 -20.22 -8.20 10.21
N GLU A 259 -20.65 -8.62 9.02
CA GLU A 259 -20.71 -10.04 8.68
C GLU A 259 -19.34 -10.72 8.83
N VAL A 260 -18.25 -10.08 8.39
CA VAL A 260 -16.90 -10.62 8.55
C VAL A 260 -16.45 -10.61 10.00
N ALA A 261 -16.72 -9.54 10.75
CA ALA A 261 -16.30 -9.40 12.15
C ALA A 261 -17.02 -10.39 13.09
N LEU A 262 -18.30 -10.69 12.82
CA LEU A 262 -19.14 -11.51 13.70
C LEU A 262 -19.23 -12.97 13.27
N ARG A 263 -18.93 -13.28 12.02
CA ARG A 263 -19.19 -14.57 11.41
C ARG A 263 -18.47 -15.73 12.02
N GLN A 264 -17.31 -15.49 12.44
CA GLN A 264 -16.30 -16.47 12.90
C GLN A 264 -16.58 -17.94 12.60
N THR A 265 -17.75 -18.45 12.97
CA THR A 265 -18.14 -19.85 12.82
C THR A 265 -19.49 -20.05 12.13
N SER A 266 -20.23 -18.99 11.85
CA SER A 266 -21.57 -19.14 11.28
C SER A 266 -21.56 -19.63 9.83
N ALA A 267 -22.07 -20.84 9.61
CA ALA A 267 -22.23 -21.41 8.28
C ALA A 267 -23.13 -20.52 7.37
N LYS A 268 -24.14 -19.87 7.96
CA LYS A 268 -25.04 -18.95 7.24
C LYS A 268 -24.28 -17.74 6.69
N CYS A 269 -23.40 -17.17 7.50
CA CYS A 269 -22.62 -16.01 7.09
C CYS A 269 -21.58 -16.38 6.01
N ARG A 270 -20.91 -17.54 6.17
CA ARG A 270 -20.01 -18.04 5.10
C ARG A 270 -20.74 -18.27 3.79
N ALA A 271 -21.96 -18.82 3.84
CA ALA A 271 -22.79 -19.00 2.66
C ALA A 271 -23.19 -17.68 2.03
N SER A 272 -23.56 -16.68 2.83
CA SER A 272 -23.85 -15.31 2.35
C SER A 272 -22.65 -14.72 1.60
N LEU A 273 -21.47 -14.74 2.21
CA LEU A 273 -20.25 -14.23 1.60
C LEU A 273 -19.88 -14.99 0.31
N ALA A 274 -20.01 -16.32 0.31
CA ALA A 274 -19.69 -17.15 -0.85
C ALA A 274 -20.60 -16.89 -2.07
N HIS A 275 -21.79 -16.34 -1.85
CA HIS A 275 -22.73 -16.00 -2.93
C HIS A 275 -22.64 -14.55 -3.42
N ARG A 276 -21.83 -13.72 -2.79
CA ARG A 276 -21.67 -12.34 -3.26
C ARG A 276 -21.00 -12.31 -4.62
N ALA A 277 -21.57 -11.53 -5.53
CA ALA A 277 -21.02 -11.33 -6.88
C ALA A 277 -19.78 -10.43 -6.90
N ASP A 278 -19.60 -9.62 -5.84
CA ASP A 278 -18.54 -8.63 -5.68
C ASP A 278 -17.25 -9.19 -5.04
N ILE A 279 -17.17 -10.52 -4.83
CA ILE A 279 -15.93 -11.16 -4.37
C ILE A 279 -14.91 -11.20 -5.49
N ALA A 280 -13.78 -10.55 -5.28
CA ALA A 280 -12.64 -10.65 -6.17
C ALA A 280 -11.97 -12.03 -6.04
N VAL A 281 -11.42 -12.49 -7.14
CA VAL A 281 -10.74 -13.79 -7.22
C VAL A 281 -9.23 -13.54 -7.33
N PRO A 282 -8.43 -14.05 -6.39
CA PRO A 282 -6.97 -13.95 -6.50
C PRO A 282 -6.44 -14.57 -7.78
N ALA A 283 -5.33 -14.07 -8.29
CA ALA A 283 -4.65 -14.62 -9.45
C ALA A 283 -4.42 -16.15 -9.28
N GLY A 284 -4.69 -16.90 -10.33
CA GLY A 284 -4.54 -18.36 -10.32
C GLY A 284 -5.64 -19.14 -9.59
N GLN A 285 -6.67 -18.48 -9.05
CA GLN A 285 -7.83 -19.14 -8.45
C GLN A 285 -9.07 -18.94 -9.32
N SER A 286 -10.04 -19.82 -9.19
CA SER A 286 -11.36 -19.65 -9.76
C SER A 286 -12.37 -19.19 -8.70
N LEU A 287 -13.39 -18.42 -9.10
CA LEU A 287 -14.47 -18.02 -8.20
C LEU A 287 -15.14 -19.24 -7.53
N SER A 288 -15.29 -20.33 -8.27
CA SER A 288 -15.86 -21.59 -7.75
C SER A 288 -14.99 -22.18 -6.63
N LYS A 289 -13.66 -22.18 -6.80
CA LYS A 289 -12.72 -22.65 -5.77
C LYS A 289 -12.77 -21.77 -4.54
N LEU A 290 -12.72 -20.44 -4.70
CA LEU A 290 -12.83 -19.48 -3.61
C LEU A 290 -14.12 -19.67 -2.81
N ARG A 291 -15.27 -19.84 -3.50
CA ARG A 291 -16.56 -20.10 -2.86
C ARG A 291 -16.58 -21.41 -2.07
N LEU A 292 -15.98 -22.47 -2.59
CA LEU A 292 -15.88 -23.76 -1.89
C LEU A 292 -15.02 -23.65 -0.63
N GLU A 293 -13.91 -22.92 -0.69
CA GLU A 293 -13.03 -22.69 0.45
C GLU A 293 -13.71 -21.84 1.55
N LEU A 294 -14.46 -20.79 1.15
CA LEU A 294 -15.29 -20.01 2.07
C LEU A 294 -16.38 -20.88 2.75
N LEU A 295 -17.11 -21.68 1.98
CA LEU A 295 -18.14 -22.56 2.53
C LEU A 295 -17.56 -23.61 3.48
N ALA A 296 -16.34 -24.11 3.19
CA ALA A 296 -15.63 -25.06 4.03
C ALA A 296 -15.00 -24.41 5.27
N GLY A 297 -15.00 -23.07 5.38
CA GLY A 297 -14.35 -22.33 6.46
C GLY A 297 -12.82 -22.43 6.45
N ARG A 298 -12.23 -22.62 5.26
CA ARG A 298 -10.77 -22.69 5.09
C ARG A 298 -10.13 -21.34 4.86
N ILE A 299 -10.92 -20.35 4.46
CA ILE A 299 -10.55 -18.95 4.27
C ILE A 299 -11.62 -18.02 4.87
#